data_43bfe3ffbe9f56e3b5239c9514183e54
#
_entry.id   43bfe3ffbe9f56e3b5239c9514183e54
#
_cell.length_a   1.000
_cell.length_b   1.000
_cell.length_c   1.000
_cell.angle_alpha   90.00
_cell.angle_beta   90.00
_cell.angle_gamma   90.00
#
_symmetry.space_group_name_H-M   'P 1'
#
loop_
_entity.id
_entity.type
_entity.pdbx_description
1 polymer ?
#
loop_
_entity_poly.entity_id
_entity_poly.type
_entity_poly.pdbx_seq_one_letter_code
_entity_poly.pdbx_strand_id
1 'polypeptide(L)'
;MDALIKSIRPNKPSDAKSPDIRPAEMDPSEFLAAAVRADQPRPSRAEAEAAVQTLLGYIGENTSREGLLDTPRRVVEAFDELYQGYHLCPAEVLDRTFGETAGYDDFVLIRDIEFTSQCEHHMMPFYGKAHIAYTPVERVVGLSKLARLTDIFARRLQTQEHLTAQIAAAIDEILKPRGVAVMIEAEHTCMSVRGVAKHGATTFTSRFTGMF
;
A
#
# COMPACT_ATOMS: atom_id res chain seq x y z
N MET A 1 18.55 -2.15 -19.19
CA MET A 1 17.57 -2.79 -18.28
C MET A 1 17.47 -4.30 -18.52
N ASP A 2 17.49 -4.79 -19.76
CA ASP A 2 17.37 -6.22 -20.09
C ASP A 2 18.52 -7.14 -19.60
N ALA A 3 19.73 -6.61 -19.46
CA ALA A 3 20.88 -7.41 -19.01
C ALA A 3 20.85 -7.69 -17.50
N LEU A 4 20.29 -6.77 -16.72
CA LEU A 4 20.20 -6.91 -15.25
C LEU A 4 19.14 -7.95 -14.84
N ILE A 5 18.02 -8.01 -15.57
CA ILE A 5 16.93 -8.94 -15.31
C ILE A 5 17.34 -10.41 -15.59
N LYS A 6 18.24 -10.63 -16.57
CA LYS A 6 18.74 -11.98 -16.88
C LYS A 6 19.73 -12.51 -15.84
N SER A 7 20.42 -11.65 -15.07
CA SER A 7 21.40 -12.06 -14.07
C SER A 7 20.81 -12.41 -12.69
N ILE A 8 19.54 -12.08 -12.45
CA ILE A 8 18.86 -12.25 -11.16
C ILE A 8 18.06 -13.57 -11.09
N ARG A 9 18.03 -14.37 -12.16
CA ARG A 9 17.42 -15.71 -12.05
C ARG A 9 18.31 -16.60 -11.16
N PRO A 10 17.86 -17.00 -9.95
CA PRO A 10 18.60 -18.00 -9.21
C PRO A 10 18.67 -19.28 -10.02
N ASN A 11 19.88 -19.84 -10.17
CA ASN A 11 20.07 -21.18 -10.68
C ASN A 11 19.17 -22.11 -9.87
N LYS A 12 18.27 -22.82 -10.54
CA LYS A 12 17.44 -23.86 -9.92
C LYS A 12 18.38 -24.86 -9.24
N PRO A 13 18.38 -24.99 -7.91
CA PRO A 13 19.01 -26.14 -7.29
C PRO A 13 18.18 -27.36 -7.61
N SER A 14 18.82 -28.43 -8.09
CA SER A 14 18.23 -29.74 -8.26
C SER A 14 17.73 -30.27 -6.92
N ASP A 15 16.44 -30.64 -6.85
CA ASP A 15 15.83 -31.69 -6.01
C ASP A 15 15.98 -31.64 -4.47
N ALA A 16 16.13 -30.48 -3.85
CA ALA A 16 15.77 -30.31 -2.44
C ALA A 16 14.36 -29.72 -2.37
N LYS A 17 13.36 -30.48 -1.89
CA LYS A 17 12.07 -29.94 -1.50
C LYS A 17 12.33 -28.85 -0.47
N SER A 18 12.27 -27.58 -0.90
CA SER A 18 12.16 -26.45 0.02
C SER A 18 10.97 -26.74 0.93
N PRO A 19 11.07 -26.53 2.25
CA PRO A 19 9.90 -26.56 3.09
C PRO A 19 8.92 -25.56 2.48
N ASP A 20 7.67 -26.01 2.29
CA ASP A 20 6.57 -25.23 1.77
C ASP A 20 6.25 -24.12 2.81
N ILE A 21 7.04 -23.05 2.79
CA ILE A 21 6.77 -21.84 3.57
C ILE A 21 5.72 -21.07 2.77
N ARG A 22 4.50 -21.63 2.67
CA ARG A 22 3.34 -20.80 2.44
C ARG A 22 3.19 -19.95 3.69
N PRO A 23 3.11 -18.61 3.57
CA PRO A 23 2.60 -17.81 4.67
C PRO A 23 1.30 -18.48 5.10
N ALA A 24 1.08 -18.65 6.39
CA ALA A 24 -0.18 -19.15 6.90
C ALA A 24 -1.30 -18.48 6.09
N GLU A 25 -2.19 -19.27 5.52
CA GLU A 25 -3.29 -18.79 4.69
C GLU A 25 -4.06 -17.77 5.51
N MET A 26 -3.69 -16.51 5.35
CA MET A 26 -4.42 -15.40 5.95
C MET A 26 -5.71 -15.31 5.14
N ASP A 27 -6.84 -15.42 5.83
CA ASP A 27 -8.17 -15.34 5.22
C ASP A 27 -8.24 -14.06 4.35
N PRO A 28 -8.54 -14.15 3.05
CA PRO A 28 -8.71 -12.99 2.20
C PRO A 28 -9.67 -11.94 2.77
N SER A 29 -10.67 -12.36 3.55
CA SER A 29 -11.58 -11.46 4.25
C SER A 29 -10.90 -10.64 5.35
N GLU A 30 -9.88 -11.16 6.01
CA GLU A 30 -9.06 -10.41 6.97
C GLU A 30 -8.15 -9.37 6.27
N PHE A 31 -7.71 -9.67 5.05
CA PHE A 31 -6.97 -8.73 4.21
C PHE A 31 -7.83 -7.57 3.72
N LEU A 32 -9.08 -7.86 3.40
CA LEU A 32 -10.02 -6.88 2.85
C LEU A 32 -10.74 -6.10 3.95
N ALA A 33 -10.96 -6.74 5.10
CA ALA A 33 -11.46 -6.06 6.28
C ALA A 33 -10.43 -4.99 6.64
N ALA A 34 -10.85 -3.74 6.60
CA ALA A 34 -10.03 -2.66 7.13
C ALA A 34 -9.53 -3.09 8.51
N ALA A 35 -8.23 -2.98 8.76
CA ALA A 35 -7.59 -3.28 10.03
C ALA A 35 -8.08 -2.36 11.18
N VAL A 36 -9.23 -1.75 11.04
CA VAL A 36 -9.93 -0.99 12.06
C VAL A 36 -10.68 -2.00 12.92
N ARG A 37 -10.09 -2.31 14.06
CA ARG A 37 -10.80 -3.04 15.11
C ARG A 37 -11.96 -2.17 15.61
N ALA A 38 -13.16 -2.50 15.16
CA ALA A 38 -14.39 -1.83 15.60
C ALA A 38 -14.67 -2.01 17.10
N ASP A 39 -13.97 -2.95 17.74
CA ASP A 39 -14.08 -3.34 19.15
C ASP A 39 -13.23 -2.50 20.11
N GLN A 40 -12.32 -1.66 19.60
CA GLN A 40 -11.49 -0.80 20.46
C GLN A 40 -12.01 0.64 20.46
N PRO A 41 -12.25 1.24 21.64
CA PRO A 41 -12.61 2.66 21.71
C PRO A 41 -11.46 3.51 21.18
N ARG A 42 -11.76 4.36 20.21
CA ARG A 42 -10.77 5.32 19.68
C ARG A 42 -10.58 6.45 20.68
N PRO A 43 -9.34 6.89 20.93
CA PRO A 43 -9.08 8.11 21.66
C PRO A 43 -9.82 9.29 21.02
N SER A 44 -10.22 10.25 21.85
CA SER A 44 -10.79 11.49 21.36
C SER A 44 -9.75 12.33 20.61
N ARG A 45 -10.22 13.26 19.80
CA ARG A 45 -9.35 14.22 19.13
C ARG A 45 -8.48 15.01 20.11
N ALA A 46 -9.03 15.43 21.26
CA ALA A 46 -8.30 16.16 22.28
C ALA A 46 -7.16 15.32 22.89
N GLU A 47 -7.38 14.03 23.12
CA GLU A 47 -6.33 13.11 23.59
C GLU A 47 -5.23 12.94 22.54
N ALA A 48 -5.58 12.84 21.27
CA ALA A 48 -4.61 12.77 20.18
C ALA A 48 -3.77 14.05 20.07
N GLU A 49 -4.38 15.22 20.17
CA GLU A 49 -3.69 16.53 20.17
C GLU A 49 -2.77 16.67 21.40
N ALA A 50 -3.19 16.21 22.58
CA ALA A 50 -2.36 16.19 23.78
C ALA A 50 -1.14 15.26 23.63
N ALA A 51 -1.29 14.12 22.95
CA ALA A 51 -0.16 13.24 22.66
C ALA A 51 0.88 13.92 21.73
N VAL A 52 0.44 14.67 20.73
CA VAL A 52 1.34 15.46 19.86
C VAL A 52 2.07 16.52 20.67
N GLN A 53 1.38 17.22 21.57
CA GLN A 53 2.00 18.20 22.46
C GLN A 53 3.08 17.57 23.37
N THR A 54 2.82 16.37 23.86
CA THR A 54 3.79 15.60 24.64
C THR A 54 5.03 15.26 23.82
N LEU A 55 4.87 14.86 22.54
CA LEU A 55 5.99 14.57 21.64
C LEU A 55 6.81 15.83 21.33
N LEU A 56 6.19 16.99 21.15
CA LEU A 56 6.89 18.26 20.99
C LEU A 56 7.75 18.59 22.21
N GLY A 57 7.24 18.38 23.42
CA GLY A 57 8.02 18.55 24.66
C GLY A 57 9.16 17.53 24.77
N TYR A 58 8.93 16.27 24.37
CA TYR A 58 9.94 15.22 24.39
C TYR A 58 11.17 15.55 23.52
N ILE A 59 10.98 16.15 22.35
CA ILE A 59 12.09 16.61 21.50
C ILE A 59 12.76 17.87 21.98
N GLY A 60 12.31 18.47 23.11
CA GLY A 60 12.91 19.66 23.73
C GLY A 60 12.36 20.98 23.20
N GLU A 61 11.25 20.99 22.49
CA GLU A 61 10.69 22.21 21.89
C GLU A 61 9.83 23.00 22.90
N ASN A 62 9.83 24.33 22.79
CA ASN A 62 8.96 25.19 23.55
C ASN A 62 7.56 25.22 22.91
N THR A 63 6.65 24.42 23.46
CA THR A 63 5.28 24.26 22.94
C THR A 63 4.42 25.53 23.06
N SER A 64 4.89 26.55 23.83
CA SER A 64 4.16 27.83 24.02
C SER A 64 4.51 28.90 22.97
N ARG A 65 5.48 28.65 22.09
CA ARG A 65 5.81 29.61 21.03
C ARG A 65 4.73 29.66 19.95
N GLU A 66 4.48 30.84 19.40
CA GLU A 66 3.39 31.13 18.45
C GLU A 66 3.31 30.09 17.29
N GLY A 67 4.45 29.74 16.68
CA GLY A 67 4.50 28.82 15.56
C GLY A 67 4.07 27.39 15.89
N LEU A 68 3.99 26.99 17.18
CA LEU A 68 3.62 25.64 17.62
C LEU A 68 2.26 25.54 18.30
N LEU A 69 1.58 26.65 18.58
CA LEU A 69 0.29 26.63 19.28
C LEU A 69 -0.75 25.75 18.56
N ASP A 70 -0.80 25.83 17.23
CA ASP A 70 -1.73 25.07 16.40
C ASP A 70 -1.16 23.72 15.92
N THR A 71 0.10 23.40 16.19
CA THR A 71 0.75 22.20 15.64
C THR A 71 0.05 20.90 16.06
N PRO A 72 -0.37 20.73 17.33
CA PRO A 72 -1.10 19.52 17.72
C PRO A 72 -2.35 19.29 16.87
N ARG A 73 -3.17 20.32 16.68
CA ARG A 73 -4.39 20.27 15.86
C ARG A 73 -4.06 19.94 14.40
N ARG A 74 -3.07 20.63 13.82
CA ARG A 74 -2.67 20.43 12.41
C ARG A 74 -2.13 19.02 12.14
N VAL A 75 -1.39 18.44 13.08
CA VAL A 75 -0.88 17.07 12.96
C VAL A 75 -2.03 16.07 12.98
N VAL A 76 -3.00 16.23 13.88
CA VAL A 76 -4.17 15.34 13.92
C VAL A 76 -5.01 15.47 12.64
N GLU A 77 -5.22 16.68 12.12
CA GLU A 77 -5.89 16.91 10.83
C GLU A 77 -5.14 16.26 9.67
N ALA A 78 -3.81 16.36 9.64
CA ALA A 78 -3.02 15.69 8.61
C ALA A 78 -3.14 14.14 8.73
N PHE A 79 -3.26 13.59 9.94
CA PHE A 79 -3.47 12.15 10.14
C PHE A 79 -4.83 11.70 9.60
N ASP A 80 -5.88 12.50 9.73
CA ASP A 80 -7.19 12.19 9.15
C ASP A 80 -7.10 12.03 7.62
N GLU A 81 -6.24 12.82 6.95
CA GLU A 81 -5.99 12.70 5.50
C GLU A 81 -5.05 11.54 5.14
N LEU A 82 -3.92 11.42 5.86
CA LEU A 82 -2.89 10.42 5.58
C LEU A 82 -3.37 8.99 5.83
N TYR A 83 -4.29 8.80 6.76
CA TYR A 83 -4.80 7.48 7.17
C TYR A 83 -6.27 7.25 6.80
N GLN A 84 -6.82 8.04 5.88
CA GLN A 84 -8.23 7.89 5.47
C GLN A 84 -8.55 6.52 4.86
N GLY A 85 -7.55 5.81 4.36
CA GLY A 85 -7.72 4.48 3.78
C GLY A 85 -8.27 3.43 4.75
N TYR A 86 -8.18 3.67 6.07
CA TYR A 86 -8.84 2.82 7.07
C TYR A 86 -10.37 2.94 7.08
N HIS A 87 -10.93 3.99 6.46
CA HIS A 87 -12.37 4.25 6.43
C HIS A 87 -13.01 3.90 5.09
N LEU A 88 -12.24 3.39 4.14
CA LEU A 88 -12.68 3.11 2.78
C LEU A 88 -12.71 1.60 2.52
N CYS A 89 -13.76 1.14 1.80
CA CYS A 89 -13.94 -0.25 1.43
C CYS A 89 -13.42 -0.49 0.00
N PRO A 90 -12.44 -1.39 -0.22
CA PRO A 90 -11.94 -1.73 -1.54
C PRO A 90 -13.02 -2.27 -2.49
N ALA A 91 -13.97 -3.06 -1.97
CA ALA A 91 -15.05 -3.64 -2.77
C ALA A 91 -15.95 -2.58 -3.39
N GLU A 92 -16.30 -1.52 -2.65
CA GLU A 92 -17.11 -0.42 -3.17
C GLU A 92 -16.44 0.33 -4.32
N VAL A 93 -15.10 0.40 -4.29
CA VAL A 93 -14.34 1.06 -5.35
C VAL A 93 -14.29 0.21 -6.62
N LEU A 94 -14.14 -1.11 -6.51
CA LEU A 94 -14.02 -2.01 -7.65
C LEU A 94 -15.38 -2.47 -8.23
N ASP A 95 -16.50 -2.16 -7.60
CA ASP A 95 -17.83 -2.59 -8.01
C ASP A 95 -18.25 -2.14 -9.43
N ARG A 96 -17.74 -0.98 -9.89
CA ARG A 96 -18.06 -0.48 -11.24
C ARG A 96 -17.20 -1.13 -12.32
N THR A 97 -17.80 -2.09 -13.00
CA THR A 97 -17.22 -2.82 -14.13
C THR A 97 -18.05 -2.63 -15.40
N PHE A 98 -17.41 -2.85 -16.55
CA PHE A 98 -18.01 -2.73 -17.88
C PHE A 98 -17.92 -4.07 -18.60
N GLY A 99 -19.04 -4.55 -19.18
CA GLY A 99 -19.11 -5.82 -19.91
C GLY A 99 -18.84 -5.70 -21.41
N GLU A 100 -18.84 -4.48 -21.98
CA GLU A 100 -18.59 -4.26 -23.40
C GLU A 100 -17.11 -4.19 -23.69
N THR A 101 -16.46 -5.36 -23.83
CA THR A 101 -15.02 -5.47 -24.10
C THR A 101 -14.71 -5.69 -25.59
N ALA A 102 -15.74 -5.81 -26.44
CA ALA A 102 -15.59 -6.11 -27.88
C ALA A 102 -14.68 -7.34 -28.15
N GLY A 103 -14.70 -8.32 -27.25
CA GLY A 103 -13.87 -9.52 -27.38
C GLY A 103 -12.40 -9.34 -26.96
N TYR A 104 -12.07 -8.26 -26.24
CA TYR A 104 -10.73 -8.05 -25.68
C TYR A 104 -10.44 -9.10 -24.61
N ASP A 105 -9.43 -9.94 -24.82
CA ASP A 105 -9.07 -11.10 -24.00
C ASP A 105 -7.63 -11.07 -23.48
N ASP A 106 -6.90 -9.98 -23.73
CA ASP A 106 -5.54 -9.74 -23.26
C ASP A 106 -5.51 -8.98 -21.92
N PHE A 107 -4.34 -8.65 -21.41
CA PHE A 107 -4.21 -7.97 -20.13
C PHE A 107 -4.37 -6.45 -20.26
N VAL A 108 -4.97 -5.85 -19.25
CA VAL A 108 -5.01 -4.39 -19.06
C VAL A 108 -3.90 -3.99 -18.10
N LEU A 109 -3.05 -3.04 -18.51
CA LEU A 109 -1.95 -2.52 -17.69
C LEU A 109 -2.12 -1.02 -17.44
N ILE A 110 -2.09 -0.60 -16.19
CA ILE A 110 -1.90 0.79 -15.79
C ILE A 110 -0.53 0.91 -15.13
N ARG A 111 0.26 1.85 -15.62
CA ARG A 111 1.59 2.14 -15.09
C ARG A 111 1.64 3.52 -14.45
N ASP A 112 2.67 3.69 -13.63
CA ASP A 112 3.05 4.97 -13.06
C ASP A 112 1.94 5.60 -12.19
N ILE A 113 1.18 4.78 -11.47
CA ILE A 113 0.24 5.25 -10.45
C ILE A 113 1.06 5.77 -9.27
N GLU A 114 1.18 7.08 -9.17
CA GLU A 114 1.86 7.71 -8.05
C GLU A 114 1.11 7.47 -6.73
N PHE A 115 1.85 7.21 -5.66
CA PHE A 115 1.28 7.06 -4.33
C PHE A 115 2.21 7.58 -3.26
N THR A 116 1.64 7.92 -2.12
CA THR A 116 2.35 8.16 -0.86
C THR A 116 1.72 7.31 0.23
N SER A 117 2.56 6.65 1.01
CA SER A 117 2.16 5.80 2.14
C SER A 117 3.00 6.12 3.38
N GLN A 118 2.64 5.54 4.52
CA GLN A 118 3.32 5.74 5.78
C GLN A 118 3.90 4.42 6.28
N CYS A 119 5.23 4.41 6.46
CA CYS A 119 5.94 3.24 6.99
C CYS A 119 5.42 2.92 8.41
N GLU A 120 4.93 1.70 8.62
CA GLU A 120 4.37 1.29 9.92
C GLU A 120 5.39 1.29 11.06
N HIS A 121 6.70 1.12 10.74
CA HIS A 121 7.75 1.07 11.76
C HIS A 121 8.12 2.46 12.32
N HIS A 122 7.96 3.52 11.54
CA HIS A 122 8.47 4.85 11.90
C HIS A 122 7.44 5.98 11.71
N MET A 123 6.27 5.69 11.15
CA MET A 123 5.27 6.67 10.72
C MET A 123 5.86 7.76 9.79
N MET A 124 6.89 7.39 9.03
CA MET A 124 7.52 8.26 8.06
C MET A 124 7.04 7.91 6.65
N PRO A 125 6.89 8.90 5.76
CA PRO A 125 6.39 8.63 4.41
C PRO A 125 7.36 7.78 3.59
N PHE A 126 6.81 6.95 2.73
CA PHE A 126 7.45 6.42 1.54
C PHE A 126 6.57 6.68 0.35
N TYR A 127 7.15 6.93 -0.78
CA TYR A 127 6.43 7.34 -1.97
C TYR A 127 7.07 6.76 -3.22
N GLY A 128 6.25 6.56 -4.23
CA GLY A 128 6.71 5.93 -5.45
C GLY A 128 5.61 5.71 -6.47
N LYS A 129 5.75 4.62 -7.21
CA LYS A 129 4.85 4.28 -8.30
C LYS A 129 4.39 2.83 -8.20
N ALA A 130 3.11 2.62 -8.43
CA ALA A 130 2.52 1.30 -8.59
C ALA A 130 2.20 1.05 -10.07
N HIS A 131 2.42 -0.19 -10.51
CA HIS A 131 2.08 -0.69 -11.82
C HIS A 131 1.19 -1.91 -11.64
N ILE A 132 -0.01 -1.87 -12.23
CA ILE A 132 -1.03 -2.89 -12.00
C ILE A 132 -1.50 -3.43 -13.34
N ALA A 133 -1.36 -4.73 -13.54
CA ALA A 133 -1.97 -5.43 -14.65
C ALA A 133 -2.96 -6.50 -14.17
N TYR A 134 -3.99 -6.72 -14.94
CA TYR A 134 -4.91 -7.85 -14.76
C TYR A 134 -5.45 -8.33 -16.10
N THR A 135 -5.74 -9.62 -16.20
CA THR A 135 -6.38 -10.17 -17.39
C THR A 135 -7.85 -10.46 -17.09
N PRO A 136 -8.78 -9.69 -17.67
CA PRO A 136 -10.22 -9.84 -17.39
C PRO A 136 -10.76 -11.21 -17.87
N VAL A 137 -11.87 -11.67 -17.30
CA VAL A 137 -12.65 -12.80 -17.82
C VAL A 137 -13.77 -12.27 -18.72
N GLU A 138 -14.73 -11.57 -18.17
CA GLU A 138 -15.90 -11.06 -18.91
C GLU A 138 -16.05 -9.53 -18.82
N ARG A 139 -15.49 -8.94 -17.78
CA ARG A 139 -15.70 -7.51 -17.45
C ARG A 139 -14.38 -6.82 -17.16
N VAL A 140 -14.30 -5.57 -17.57
CA VAL A 140 -13.17 -4.69 -17.25
C VAL A 140 -13.56 -3.67 -16.18
N VAL A 141 -12.64 -3.36 -15.29
CA VAL A 141 -12.82 -2.30 -14.29
C VAL A 141 -12.43 -0.95 -14.86
N GLY A 142 -13.11 0.12 -14.43
CA GLY A 142 -12.73 1.46 -14.84
C GLY A 142 -11.29 1.80 -14.37
N LEU A 143 -10.48 2.36 -15.28
CA LEU A 143 -9.05 2.62 -15.02
C LEU A 143 -8.78 3.40 -13.75
N SER A 144 -9.59 4.44 -13.47
CA SER A 144 -9.47 5.25 -12.24
C SER A 144 -9.72 4.46 -10.95
N LYS A 145 -10.32 3.27 -11.04
CA LYS A 145 -10.61 2.43 -9.88
C LYS A 145 -9.37 1.76 -9.33
N LEU A 146 -8.43 1.38 -10.20
CA LEU A 146 -7.16 0.80 -9.80
C LEU A 146 -6.28 1.84 -9.09
N ALA A 147 -6.27 3.09 -9.56
CA ALA A 147 -5.59 4.17 -8.85
C ALA A 147 -6.20 4.44 -7.47
N ARG A 148 -7.54 4.50 -7.39
CA ARG A 148 -8.24 4.67 -6.10
C ARG A 148 -8.01 3.49 -5.15
N LEU A 149 -7.94 2.27 -5.66
CA LEU A 149 -7.61 1.09 -4.85
C LEU A 149 -6.21 1.21 -4.25
N THR A 150 -5.24 1.66 -5.06
CA THR A 150 -3.88 1.95 -4.58
C THR A 150 -3.91 2.96 -3.43
N ASP A 151 -4.65 4.05 -3.57
CA ASP A 151 -4.80 5.07 -2.52
C ASP A 151 -5.44 4.51 -1.25
N ILE A 152 -6.46 3.65 -1.35
CA ILE A 152 -7.11 3.05 -0.18
C ILE A 152 -6.09 2.29 0.68
N PHE A 153 -5.23 1.50 0.06
CA PHE A 153 -4.23 0.74 0.80
C PHE A 153 -3.00 1.59 1.16
N ALA A 154 -2.56 2.50 0.30
CA ALA A 154 -1.42 3.36 0.57
C ALA A 154 -1.69 4.32 1.75
N ARG A 155 -2.91 4.83 1.90
CA ARG A 155 -3.30 5.73 3.00
C ARG A 155 -3.60 4.98 4.30
N ARG A 156 -2.67 4.09 4.69
CA ARG A 156 -2.63 3.30 5.94
C ARG A 156 -1.20 3.23 6.42
N LEU A 157 -0.98 2.69 7.63
CA LEU A 157 0.35 2.24 8.04
C LEU A 157 0.69 0.96 7.28
N GLN A 158 1.84 0.95 6.59
CA GLN A 158 2.21 -0.13 5.66
C GLN A 158 3.67 -0.52 5.74
N THR A 159 3.94 -1.78 5.42
CA THR A 159 5.17 -2.15 4.73
C THR A 159 4.91 -2.15 3.22
N GLN A 160 5.93 -1.98 2.40
CA GLN A 160 5.75 -1.99 0.94
C GLN A 160 5.32 -3.37 0.43
N GLU A 161 5.80 -4.44 1.04
CA GLU A 161 5.44 -5.83 0.75
C GLU A 161 3.95 -6.08 1.02
N HIS A 162 3.45 -5.58 2.16
CA HIS A 162 2.05 -5.72 2.53
C HIS A 162 1.14 -4.90 1.62
N LEU A 163 1.52 -3.67 1.30
CA LEU A 163 0.81 -2.83 0.32
C LEU A 163 0.67 -3.54 -1.04
N THR A 164 1.77 -4.11 -1.54
CA THR A 164 1.79 -4.84 -2.82
C THR A 164 0.87 -6.05 -2.79
N ALA A 165 0.92 -6.83 -1.69
CA ALA A 165 0.11 -8.02 -1.51
C ALA A 165 -1.39 -7.69 -1.38
N GLN A 166 -1.74 -6.65 -0.63
CA GLN A 166 -3.14 -6.23 -0.44
C GLN A 166 -3.79 -5.74 -1.74
N ILE A 167 -3.08 -4.95 -2.54
CA ILE A 167 -3.59 -4.50 -3.85
C ILE A 167 -3.85 -5.70 -4.75
N ALA A 168 -2.90 -6.63 -4.86
CA ALA A 168 -3.07 -7.82 -5.70
C ALA A 168 -4.23 -8.71 -5.22
N ALA A 169 -4.30 -8.98 -3.91
CA ALA A 169 -5.36 -9.81 -3.33
C ALA A 169 -6.75 -9.19 -3.52
N ALA A 170 -6.89 -7.87 -3.35
CA ALA A 170 -8.17 -7.19 -3.55
C ALA A 170 -8.66 -7.28 -5.00
N ILE A 171 -7.77 -7.13 -5.97
CA ILE A 171 -8.11 -7.28 -7.40
C ILE A 171 -8.50 -8.73 -7.70
N ASP A 172 -7.71 -9.68 -7.20
CA ASP A 172 -7.92 -11.11 -7.44
C ASP A 172 -9.26 -11.58 -6.86
N GLU A 173 -9.56 -11.20 -5.61
CA GLU A 173 -10.76 -11.61 -4.91
C GLU A 173 -12.04 -10.95 -5.46
N ILE A 174 -11.98 -9.65 -5.78
CA ILE A 174 -13.18 -8.89 -6.15
C ILE A 174 -13.48 -9.03 -7.64
N LEU A 175 -12.48 -8.94 -8.51
CA LEU A 175 -12.69 -9.01 -9.97
C LEU A 175 -12.58 -10.42 -10.51
N LYS A 176 -11.96 -11.36 -9.78
CA LYS A 176 -11.71 -12.75 -10.19
C LYS A 176 -11.18 -12.87 -11.62
N PRO A 177 -10.10 -12.15 -11.94
CA PRO A 177 -9.52 -12.17 -13.28
C PRO A 177 -8.76 -13.48 -13.51
N ARG A 178 -8.28 -13.72 -14.74
CA ARG A 178 -7.39 -14.85 -15.05
C ARG A 178 -6.01 -14.73 -14.38
N GLY A 179 -5.63 -13.54 -13.96
CA GLY A 179 -4.38 -13.27 -13.25
C GLY A 179 -4.24 -11.77 -12.95
N VAL A 180 -3.39 -11.48 -11.97
CA VAL A 180 -3.05 -10.13 -11.52
C VAL A 180 -1.54 -10.01 -11.41
N ALA A 181 -0.99 -8.87 -11.81
CA ALA A 181 0.38 -8.48 -11.57
C ALA A 181 0.41 -7.10 -10.93
N VAL A 182 1.03 -6.99 -9.76
CA VAL A 182 1.27 -5.73 -9.08
C VAL A 182 2.76 -5.57 -8.86
N MET A 183 3.31 -4.43 -9.25
CA MET A 183 4.70 -4.05 -9.02
C MET A 183 4.73 -2.66 -8.41
N ILE A 184 5.53 -2.48 -7.38
CA ILE A 184 5.70 -1.20 -6.68
C ILE A 184 7.18 -0.88 -6.56
N GLU A 185 7.56 0.34 -6.92
CA GLU A 185 8.87 0.91 -6.63
C GLU A 185 8.70 2.17 -5.77
N ALA A 186 9.48 2.29 -4.69
CA ALA A 186 9.36 3.42 -3.79
C ALA A 186 10.66 3.79 -3.08
N GLU A 187 10.81 5.06 -2.76
CA GLU A 187 11.82 5.58 -1.83
C GLU A 187 11.23 5.69 -0.43
N HIS A 188 11.98 5.21 0.56
CA HIS A 188 11.60 5.21 1.97
C HIS A 188 12.35 6.29 2.74
N THR A 189 11.64 7.33 3.21
CA THR A 189 12.29 8.41 3.96
C THR A 189 12.89 7.94 5.28
N CYS A 190 12.37 6.88 5.88
CA CYS A 190 12.98 6.27 7.06
C CYS A 190 14.39 5.71 6.81
N MET A 191 14.76 5.47 5.54
CA MET A 191 16.11 5.07 5.12
C MET A 191 16.93 6.24 4.57
N SER A 192 16.30 7.22 3.90
CA SER A 192 17.03 8.30 3.25
C SER A 192 17.37 9.46 4.20
N VAL A 193 16.44 9.91 5.05
CA VAL A 193 16.63 11.12 5.88
C VAL A 193 17.16 10.83 7.29
N ARG A 194 17.26 9.56 7.68
CA ARG A 194 17.80 9.11 8.97
C ARG A 194 18.38 7.69 8.85
N GLY A 195 18.85 7.12 9.96
CA GLY A 195 19.38 5.76 10.04
C GLY A 195 20.58 5.57 9.12
N VAL A 196 20.41 4.75 8.09
CA VAL A 196 21.48 4.45 7.12
C VAL A 196 21.75 5.58 6.12
N ALA A 197 20.88 6.59 6.07
CA ALA A 197 21.01 7.80 5.25
C ALA A 197 21.38 7.52 3.77
N LYS A 198 20.66 6.60 3.12
CA LYS A 198 20.84 6.22 1.72
C LYS A 198 19.81 6.91 0.83
N HIS A 199 20.17 8.10 0.32
CA HIS A 199 19.36 8.85 -0.63
C HIS A 199 19.32 8.14 -1.99
N GLY A 200 18.17 8.16 -2.64
CA GLY A 200 17.98 7.60 -3.98
C GLY A 200 17.96 6.06 -4.04
N ALA A 201 18.03 5.38 -2.90
CA ALA A 201 17.80 3.95 -2.86
C ALA A 201 16.31 3.67 -2.99
N THR A 202 15.91 2.90 -4.03
CA THR A 202 14.52 2.47 -4.23
C THR A 202 14.36 1.01 -3.87
N THR A 203 13.23 0.68 -3.26
CA THR A 203 12.79 -0.69 -3.00
C THR A 203 11.81 -1.09 -4.08
N PHE A 204 11.96 -2.31 -4.61
CA PHE A 204 11.06 -2.88 -5.58
C PHE A 204 10.38 -4.13 -4.99
N THR A 205 9.05 -4.17 -5.05
CA THR A 205 8.24 -5.32 -4.64
C THR A 205 7.28 -5.73 -5.74
N SER A 206 6.96 -7.02 -5.82
CA SER A 206 6.03 -7.53 -6.82
C SER A 206 5.18 -8.69 -6.29
N ARG A 207 3.97 -8.80 -6.81
CA ARG A 207 3.07 -9.94 -6.59
C ARG A 207 2.39 -10.30 -7.90
N PHE A 208 2.45 -11.59 -8.24
CA PHE A 208 1.84 -12.16 -9.44
C PHE A 208 0.90 -13.29 -9.04
N THR A 209 -0.27 -13.38 -9.68
CA THR A 209 -1.24 -14.46 -9.49
C THR A 209 -1.74 -14.98 -10.83
N GLY A 210 -2.36 -16.15 -10.82
CA GLY A 210 -2.97 -16.75 -12.01
C GLY A 210 -1.97 -16.94 -13.14
N MET A 211 -2.26 -16.34 -14.31
CA MET A 211 -1.49 -16.55 -15.54
C MET A 211 -0.23 -15.67 -15.68
N PHE A 212 0.05 -14.76 -14.78
CA PHE A 212 1.27 -13.94 -14.78
C PHE A 212 2.49 -14.64 -14.21
#